data_a673c826fbf4835db49aa94c47d10757
#
_entry.id   a673c826fbf4835db49aa94c47d10757
#
_cell.length_a   1.000
_cell.length_b   1.000
_cell.length_c   1.000
_cell.angle_alpha   90.00
_cell.angle_beta   90.00
_cell.angle_gamma   90.00
#
_symmetry.space_group_name_H-M   'P 1'
#
loop_
_entity.id
_entity.type
_entity.pdbx_description
1 polymer ?
#
loop_
_entity_poly.entity_id
_entity_poly.type
_entity_poly.pdbx_seq_one_letter_code
_entity_poly.pdbx_strand_id
1 'polypeptide(L)' 'DGFTLRYRIHDLVWFEQHDTMASAISREKALKEWKRAWKIDLIEKDNPDWRDLYPDLI' A
#
# COMPACT_ATOMS: atom_id res chain seq x y z
N ASP A 1 -7.37 13.83 -9.30
CA ASP A 1 -7.99 13.37 -8.06
C ASP A 1 -8.13 11.87 -8.06
N GLY A 2 -7.63 11.26 -7.04
CA GLY A 2 -7.71 9.82 -6.90
C GLY A 2 -7.77 9.45 -5.43
N PHE A 3 -7.79 8.16 -5.17
CA PHE A 3 -7.84 7.64 -3.83
C PHE A 3 -6.53 6.90 -3.57
N THR A 4 -5.89 7.20 -2.44
CA THR A 4 -4.62 6.58 -2.09
C THR A 4 -4.84 5.53 -1.02
N LEU A 5 -4.49 4.29 -1.34
CA LEU A 5 -4.46 3.18 -0.40
C LEU A 5 -3.10 3.19 0.29
N ARG A 6 -3.06 3.09 1.63
CA ARG A 6 -1.82 3.18 2.40
C ARG A 6 -1.66 1.98 3.30
N TYR A 7 -0.44 1.50 3.38
CA TYR A 7 -0.07 0.46 4.32
C TYR A 7 1.02 1.00 5.25
N ARG A 8 0.72 1.00 6.55
CA ARG A 8 1.63 1.52 7.57
C ARG A 8 1.95 0.43 8.59
N ILE A 9 3.19 0.44 9.05
CA ILE A 9 3.59 -0.24 10.28
C ILE A 9 3.91 0.86 11.29
N HIS A 10 5.11 1.40 11.30
CA HIS A 10 5.39 2.67 11.97
C HIS A 10 5.43 3.78 10.94
N ASP A 11 6.07 3.49 9.83
CA ASP A 11 6.19 4.39 8.70
C ASP A 11 5.25 3.96 7.58
N LEU A 12 5.01 4.84 6.62
CA LEU A 12 4.29 4.50 5.41
C LEU A 12 5.25 3.70 4.52
N VAL A 13 5.05 2.39 4.44
CA VAL A 13 5.97 1.50 3.71
C VAL A 13 5.46 1.11 2.34
N TRP A 14 4.19 1.35 2.06
CA TRP A 14 3.60 1.05 0.76
C TRP A 14 2.36 1.90 0.54
N PHE A 15 2.13 2.33 -0.69
CA PHE A 15 0.90 2.98 -1.08
C PHE A 15 0.57 2.67 -2.53
N GLU A 16 -0.71 2.85 -2.88
CA GLU A 16 -1.20 2.60 -4.22
C GLU A 16 -2.29 3.63 -4.52
N GLN A 17 -2.26 4.18 -5.71
CA GLN A 17 -3.26 5.16 -6.13
C GLN A 17 -4.31 4.51 -7.01
N HIS A 18 -5.57 4.89 -6.79
CA HIS A 18 -6.71 4.38 -7.52
C HIS A 18 -7.53 5.53 -8.09
N ASP A 19 -8.12 5.31 -9.24
CA ASP A 19 -8.96 6.32 -9.89
C ASP A 19 -10.32 6.45 -9.22
N THR A 20 -10.80 5.39 -8.58
CA THR A 20 -12.12 5.37 -7.95
C THR A 20 -12.02 4.84 -6.53
N MET A 21 -12.97 5.29 -5.69
CA MET A 21 -13.10 4.77 -4.32
C MET A 21 -13.43 3.28 -4.32
N ALA A 22 -14.29 2.84 -5.23
CA ALA A 22 -14.68 1.43 -5.34
C ALA A 22 -13.47 0.54 -5.60
N SER A 23 -12.59 0.96 -6.48
CA SER A 23 -11.36 0.25 -6.78
C SER A 23 -10.45 0.17 -5.56
N ALA A 24 -10.28 1.28 -4.84
CA ALA A 24 -9.46 1.33 -3.64
C ALA A 24 -10.01 0.41 -2.54
N ILE A 25 -11.32 0.44 -2.32
CA ILE A 25 -11.95 -0.41 -1.31
C ILE A 25 -11.81 -1.88 -1.66
N SER A 26 -12.03 -2.22 -2.92
CA SER A 26 -11.89 -3.60 -3.38
C SER A 26 -10.48 -4.12 -3.17
N ARG A 27 -9.47 -3.30 -3.48
CA ARG A 27 -8.07 -3.66 -3.29
C ARG A 27 -7.74 -3.83 -1.81
N GLU A 28 -8.24 -2.92 -0.97
CA GLU A 28 -8.01 -2.99 0.47
C GLU A 28 -8.55 -4.29 1.05
N LYS A 29 -9.77 -4.68 0.65
CA LYS A 29 -10.36 -5.94 1.11
C LYS A 29 -9.53 -7.14 0.70
N ALA A 30 -9.08 -7.16 -0.55
CA ALA A 30 -8.24 -8.24 -1.05
C ALA A 30 -6.95 -8.34 -0.25
N LEU A 31 -6.29 -7.21 -0.01
CA LEU A 31 -5.03 -7.19 0.72
C LEU A 31 -5.17 -7.66 2.16
N LYS A 32 -6.30 -7.38 2.80
CA LYS A 32 -6.55 -7.84 4.16
C LYS A 32 -6.64 -9.35 4.27
N GLU A 33 -7.02 -10.02 3.18
CA GLU A 33 -7.14 -11.46 3.15
C GLU A 33 -5.85 -12.17 2.72
N TRP A 34 -4.86 -11.40 2.26
CA TRP A 34 -3.61 -11.98 1.82
C TRP A 34 -2.80 -12.55 2.99
N LYS A 35 -2.05 -13.60 2.72
CA LYS A 35 -1.07 -14.12 3.66
C LYS A 35 -0.01 -13.05 3.91
N ARG A 36 0.54 -13.06 5.14
CA ARG A 36 1.56 -12.09 5.53
C ARG A 36 2.75 -12.07 4.57
N ALA A 37 3.20 -13.24 4.15
CA ALA A 37 4.33 -13.33 3.23
C ALA A 37 4.06 -12.60 1.91
N TRP A 38 2.84 -12.66 1.42
CA TRP A 38 2.46 -11.98 0.18
C TRP A 38 2.49 -10.46 0.35
N LYS A 39 2.06 -9.97 1.53
CA LYS A 39 2.09 -8.54 1.82
C LYS A 39 3.52 -8.03 1.88
N ILE A 40 4.40 -8.81 2.50
CA ILE A 40 5.81 -8.46 2.59
C ILE A 40 6.43 -8.41 1.20
N ASP A 41 6.15 -9.39 0.35
CA ASP A 41 6.64 -9.41 -1.02
C ASP A 41 6.16 -8.19 -1.81
N LEU A 42 4.91 -7.81 -1.65
CA LEU A 42 4.36 -6.64 -2.32
C LEU A 42 5.08 -5.36 -1.90
N ILE A 43 5.32 -5.20 -0.60
CA ILE A 43 6.02 -4.04 -0.07
C ILE A 43 7.46 -3.99 -0.59
N GLU A 44 8.16 -5.11 -0.50
CA GLU A 44 9.57 -5.16 -0.86
C GLU A 44 9.82 -5.04 -2.34
N LYS A 45 8.83 -5.33 -3.17
CA LYS A 45 8.93 -5.13 -4.61
C LYS A 45 9.17 -3.66 -4.95
N ASP A 46 8.47 -2.76 -4.26
CA ASP A 46 8.55 -1.33 -4.51
C ASP A 46 9.40 -0.59 -3.48
N ASN A 47 9.61 -1.20 -2.32
CA ASN A 47 10.32 -0.56 -1.21
C ASN A 47 11.18 -1.60 -0.47
N PRO A 48 12.25 -2.10 -1.11
CA PRO A 48 13.07 -3.17 -0.54
C PRO A 48 13.74 -2.78 0.77
N ASP A 49 13.95 -1.50 1.00
CA ASP A 49 14.62 -1.00 2.21
C ASP A 49 13.65 -0.65 3.33
N TRP A 50 12.34 -0.76 3.08
CA TRP A 50 11.29 -0.44 4.07
C TRP A 50 11.39 0.99 4.61
N ARG A 51 11.82 1.93 3.76
CA ARG A 51 11.93 3.32 4.15
C ARG A 51 10.55 3.97 4.24
N ASP A 52 10.45 5.07 4.96
CA ASP A 52 9.22 5.85 5.03
C ASP A 52 8.97 6.53 3.68
N LEU A 53 7.83 6.24 3.07
CA LEU A 53 7.45 6.77 1.78
C LEU A 53 6.60 8.04 1.88
N TYR A 54 6.30 8.50 3.09
CA TYR A 54 5.44 9.66 3.27
C TYR A 54 5.97 10.90 2.55
N PRO A 55 7.27 11.22 2.60
CA PRO A 55 7.80 12.37 1.87
C PRO A 55 7.61 12.27 0.35
N ASP A 56 7.59 11.06 -0.20
CA ASP A 56 7.40 10.85 -1.63
C ASP A 56 5.93 11.02 -2.04
N LEU A 57 5.02 10.87 -1.09
CA LEU A 57 3.58 10.94 -1.34
C LEU A 57 3.08 12.40 -1.43
N ILE A 58 3.69 13.29 -0.70
CA ILE A 58 3.29 14.72 -0.66
C ILE A 58 4.13 15.64 -1.59
#